data_ad831970b7773464615c844b3d38a98f
#
_entry.id   ad831970b7773464615c844b3d38a98f
#
_cell.length_a   1.000
_cell.length_b   1.000
_cell.length_c   1.000
_cell.angle_alpha   90.00
_cell.angle_beta   90.00
_cell.angle_gamma   90.00
#
_symmetry.space_group_name_H-M   'P 1'
#
loop_
_entity.id
_entity.type
_entity.pdbx_description
1 polymer ?
#
loop_
_entity_poly.entity_id
_entity_poly.type
_entity_poly.pdbx_seq_one_letter_code
_entity_poly.pdbx_strand_id
1 'polypeptide(L)'
;PELLSNVIRVFKDIPEDISIDLFGKIYEYFLGNFASGKDGGEFYTPASVVQYMIEVLQPTPGNKQFLDPACGSGGMFVQAARYMHNHNASDEDLMNFRCYGVEKDPDTNKIAKMNLLLNNVRGEITEANSFYSDPYDAAGRFDYVMANPPFNVDEVNYERVKDDTRFN
;
A
#
# COMPACT_ATOMS: atom_id res chain seq x y z
N PRO A 1 26.25 14.25 -8.17
CA PRO A 1 25.99 15.56 -7.58
C PRO A 1 24.95 16.36 -8.38
N GLU A 2 25.06 16.37 -9.72
CA GLU A 2 24.20 17.19 -10.59
C GLU A 2 22.72 16.77 -10.60
N LEU A 3 22.42 15.46 -10.61
CA LEU A 3 21.07 14.92 -10.56
C LEU A 3 20.35 15.32 -9.26
N LEU A 4 21.02 15.18 -8.12
CA LEU A 4 20.47 15.58 -6.82
C LEU A 4 20.21 17.09 -6.75
N SER A 5 21.12 17.91 -7.28
CA SER A 5 20.96 19.37 -7.33
C SER A 5 19.79 19.78 -8.22
N ASN A 6 19.57 19.08 -9.33
CA ASN A 6 18.43 19.34 -10.21
C ASN A 6 17.10 18.93 -9.54
N VAL A 7 17.06 17.80 -8.85
CA VAL A 7 15.88 17.38 -8.07
C VAL A 7 15.57 18.39 -6.98
N ILE A 8 16.56 18.80 -6.17
CA ILE A 8 16.36 19.78 -5.10
C ILE A 8 15.87 21.12 -5.68
N ARG A 9 16.37 21.54 -6.85
CA ARG A 9 15.92 22.78 -7.49
C ARG A 9 14.45 22.71 -7.90
N VAL A 10 13.99 21.58 -8.48
CA VAL A 10 12.58 21.39 -8.84
C VAL A 10 11.69 21.46 -7.59
N PHE A 11 12.13 20.89 -6.47
CA PHE A 11 11.37 20.97 -5.20
C PHE A 11 11.37 22.39 -4.59
N LYS A 12 12.39 23.19 -4.87
CA LYS A 12 12.51 24.56 -4.35
C LYS A 12 11.53 25.55 -5.00
N ASP A 13 11.08 25.23 -6.22
CA ASP A 13 10.13 26.02 -6.99
C ASP A 13 8.66 25.63 -6.73
N ILE A 14 8.43 24.65 -5.85
CA ILE A 14 7.09 24.22 -5.44
C ILE A 14 6.56 25.26 -4.42
N PRO A 15 5.39 25.87 -4.64
CA PRO A 15 4.79 26.79 -3.69
C PRO A 15 4.54 26.16 -2.32
N GLU A 16 4.78 26.89 -1.23
CA GLU A 16 4.63 26.38 0.14
C GLU A 16 3.16 26.12 0.54
N ASP A 17 2.21 26.62 -0.25
CA ASP A 17 0.77 26.49 -0.04
C ASP A 17 0.12 25.30 -0.79
N ILE A 18 0.94 24.41 -1.35
CA ILE A 18 0.44 23.22 -2.02
C ILE A 18 -0.24 22.30 -1.00
N SER A 19 -1.50 21.98 -1.27
CA SER A 19 -2.25 21.03 -0.46
C SER A 19 -1.61 19.63 -0.50
N ILE A 20 -1.67 18.92 0.63
CA ILE A 20 -1.22 17.52 0.78
C ILE A 20 -1.82 16.63 -0.32
N ASP A 21 -3.07 16.93 -0.76
CA ASP A 21 -3.75 16.21 -1.84
C ASP A 21 -3.03 16.34 -3.20
N LEU A 22 -2.43 17.49 -3.51
CA LEU A 22 -1.66 17.67 -4.74
C LEU A 22 -0.35 16.87 -4.70
N PHE A 23 0.35 16.82 -3.55
CA PHE A 23 1.52 15.97 -3.37
C PHE A 23 1.18 14.48 -3.58
N GLY A 24 0.08 14.02 -3.01
CA GLY A 24 -0.41 12.66 -3.20
C GLY A 24 -0.66 12.34 -4.67
N LYS A 25 -1.31 13.25 -5.42
CA LYS A 25 -1.58 13.09 -6.87
C LYS A 25 -0.30 13.08 -7.71
N ILE A 26 0.64 13.97 -7.42
CA ILE A 26 1.95 14.00 -8.09
C ILE A 26 2.70 12.69 -7.83
N TYR A 27 2.69 12.22 -6.60
CA TYR A 27 3.33 10.97 -6.23
C TYR A 27 2.69 9.75 -6.92
N GLU A 28 1.36 9.67 -6.99
CA GLU A 28 0.64 8.64 -7.75
C GLU A 28 0.97 8.65 -9.24
N TYR A 29 1.09 9.84 -9.82
CA TYR A 29 1.52 10.00 -11.22
C TYR A 29 2.93 9.44 -11.45
N PHE A 30 3.87 9.75 -10.54
CA PHE A 30 5.22 9.20 -10.62
C PHE A 30 5.24 7.69 -10.41
N LEU A 31 4.49 7.16 -9.44
CA LEU A 31 4.39 5.71 -9.23
C LEU A 31 3.86 4.99 -10.47
N GLY A 32 2.81 5.52 -11.11
CA GLY A 32 2.27 4.94 -12.34
C GLY A 32 3.29 4.89 -13.49
N ASN A 33 4.17 5.89 -13.58
CA ASN A 33 5.23 5.92 -14.59
C ASN A 33 6.44 5.01 -14.23
N PHE A 34 6.79 4.90 -12.94
CA PHE A 34 7.85 4.00 -12.50
C PHE A 34 7.47 2.52 -12.61
N ALA A 35 6.23 2.17 -12.33
CA ALA A 35 5.72 0.81 -12.46
C ALA A 35 5.71 0.31 -13.91
N SER A 36 5.58 1.23 -14.88
CA SER A 36 5.58 0.90 -16.32
C SER A 36 6.96 0.55 -16.89
N GLY A 37 8.04 0.77 -16.15
CA GLY A 37 9.43 0.66 -16.63
C GLY A 37 10.24 -0.50 -16.07
N LYS A 38 9.72 -1.28 -15.14
CA LYS A 38 10.45 -2.45 -14.60
C LYS A 38 10.03 -3.73 -15.30
N ASP A 39 10.99 -4.40 -15.96
CA ASP A 39 10.87 -5.74 -16.58
C ASP A 39 10.61 -6.88 -15.57
N GLY A 40 10.02 -6.61 -14.43
CA GLY A 40 9.91 -7.52 -13.29
C GLY A 40 8.50 -7.94 -12.87
N GLY A 41 7.45 -7.67 -13.64
CA GLY A 41 6.11 -8.23 -13.37
C GLY A 41 5.41 -7.66 -12.13
N GLU A 42 5.86 -6.54 -11.58
CA GLU A 42 5.13 -5.81 -10.54
C GLU A 42 3.93 -5.09 -11.18
N PHE A 43 2.80 -5.76 -11.20
CA PHE A 43 1.55 -5.18 -11.70
C PHE A 43 0.99 -4.20 -10.67
N TYR A 44 1.11 -2.92 -10.98
CA TYR A 44 0.34 -1.89 -10.28
C TYR A 44 -1.15 -2.15 -10.49
N THR A 45 -1.90 -2.34 -9.41
CA THR A 45 -3.35 -2.50 -9.52
C THR A 45 -3.97 -1.17 -9.96
N PRO A 46 -4.67 -1.11 -11.11
CA PRO A 46 -5.29 0.13 -11.56
C PRO A 46 -6.21 0.74 -10.49
N ALA A 47 -6.13 2.06 -10.30
CA ALA A 47 -6.90 2.75 -9.28
C ALA A 47 -8.41 2.47 -9.35
N SER A 48 -8.96 2.33 -10.57
CA SER A 48 -10.37 1.97 -10.77
C SER A 48 -10.76 0.60 -10.24
N VAL A 49 -9.83 -0.38 -10.34
CA VAL A 49 -10.04 -1.74 -9.81
C VAL A 49 -9.99 -1.68 -8.28
N VAL A 50 -8.98 -1.00 -7.72
CA VAL A 50 -8.87 -0.83 -6.26
C VAL A 50 -10.11 -0.12 -5.71
N GLN A 51 -10.56 0.95 -6.36
CA GLN A 51 -11.76 1.67 -5.97
C GLN A 51 -13.00 0.76 -5.96
N TYR A 52 -13.18 -0.05 -7.00
CA TYR A 52 -14.27 -1.02 -7.05
C TYR A 52 -14.19 -2.03 -5.89
N MET A 53 -13.00 -2.58 -5.61
CA MET A 53 -12.80 -3.50 -4.50
C MET A 53 -13.13 -2.85 -3.15
N ILE A 54 -12.76 -1.60 -2.94
CA ILE A 54 -13.05 -0.83 -1.73
C ILE A 54 -14.55 -0.56 -1.59
N GLU A 55 -15.24 -0.22 -2.70
CA GLU A 55 -16.70 -0.06 -2.71
C GLU A 55 -17.45 -1.34 -2.33
N VAL A 56 -16.90 -2.51 -2.68
CA VAL A 56 -17.46 -3.80 -2.27
C VAL A 56 -17.13 -4.10 -0.80
N LEU A 57 -15.91 -3.79 -0.35
CA LEU A 57 -15.44 -4.04 1.01
C LEU A 57 -16.12 -3.14 2.04
N GLN A 58 -16.42 -1.88 1.67
CA GLN A 58 -17.03 -0.85 2.49
C GLN A 58 -16.36 -0.70 3.87
N PRO A 59 -15.06 -0.40 3.93
CA PRO A 59 -14.38 -0.25 5.21
C PRO A 59 -14.99 0.88 6.02
N THR A 60 -15.22 0.63 7.30
CA THR A 60 -15.74 1.62 8.24
C THR A 60 -14.60 2.19 9.09
N PRO A 61 -14.68 3.49 9.42
CA PRO A 61 -13.68 4.12 10.26
C PRO A 61 -13.70 3.61 11.72
N GLY A 62 -12.71 4.03 12.51
CA GLY A 62 -12.56 3.69 13.90
C GLY A 62 -11.45 2.70 14.18
N ASN A 63 -11.46 2.06 15.34
CA ASN A 63 -10.41 1.12 15.77
C ASN A 63 -10.49 -0.21 15.00
N LYS A 64 -10.14 -0.15 13.73
CA LYS A 64 -10.14 -1.27 12.79
C LYS A 64 -8.76 -1.53 12.21
N GLN A 65 -8.52 -2.78 11.82
CA GLN A 65 -7.26 -3.22 11.26
C GLN A 65 -7.46 -3.79 9.86
N PHE A 66 -6.67 -3.29 8.91
CA PHE A 66 -6.71 -3.69 7.52
C PHE A 66 -5.37 -4.32 7.11
N LEU A 67 -5.40 -5.53 6.58
CA LEU A 67 -4.24 -6.25 6.09
C LEU A 67 -4.23 -6.31 4.56
N ASP A 68 -3.06 -6.07 3.98
CA ASP A 68 -2.71 -6.46 2.62
C ASP A 68 -1.40 -7.27 2.64
N PRO A 69 -1.46 -8.60 2.46
CA PRO A 69 -0.29 -9.47 2.53
C PRO A 69 0.61 -9.40 1.29
N ALA A 70 0.26 -8.58 0.28
CA ALA A 70 1.04 -8.34 -0.93
C ALA A 70 0.87 -6.89 -1.37
N CYS A 71 1.18 -5.93 -0.47
CA CYS A 71 0.68 -4.57 -0.55
C CYS A 71 1.29 -3.71 -1.67
N GLY A 72 2.38 -4.17 -2.30
CA GLY A 72 3.05 -3.37 -3.32
C GLY A 72 3.38 -1.97 -2.79
N SER A 73 3.00 -0.95 -3.52
CA SER A 73 3.16 0.46 -3.13
C SER A 73 2.17 0.97 -2.07
N GLY A 74 1.31 0.13 -1.52
CA GLY A 74 0.33 0.50 -0.51
C GLY A 74 -0.90 1.24 -1.05
N GLY A 75 -1.15 1.16 -2.34
CA GLY A 75 -2.25 1.88 -3.00
C GLY A 75 -3.64 1.53 -2.47
N MET A 76 -3.86 0.28 -2.05
CA MET A 76 -5.13 -0.16 -1.47
C MET A 76 -5.45 0.56 -0.15
N PHE A 77 -4.44 0.77 0.70
CA PHE A 77 -4.60 1.49 1.97
C PHE A 77 -4.99 2.96 1.76
N VAL A 78 -4.33 3.61 0.80
CA VAL A 78 -4.62 5.01 0.45
C VAL A 78 -6.05 5.16 -0.08
N GLN A 79 -6.49 4.25 -0.95
CA GLN A 79 -7.86 4.28 -1.47
C GLN A 79 -8.90 3.96 -0.39
N ALA A 80 -8.60 3.06 0.57
CA ALA A 80 -9.47 2.80 1.70
C ALA A 80 -9.65 4.04 2.59
N ALA A 81 -8.55 4.74 2.89
CA ALA A 81 -8.60 5.98 3.66
C ALA A 81 -9.40 7.08 2.93
N ARG A 82 -9.20 7.25 1.62
CA ARG A 82 -9.97 8.19 0.80
C ARG A 82 -11.46 7.84 0.76
N TYR A 83 -11.78 6.55 0.62
CA TYR A 83 -13.17 6.09 0.68
C TYR A 83 -13.84 6.50 1.99
N MET A 84 -13.22 6.18 3.12
CA MET A 84 -13.75 6.53 4.43
C MET A 84 -13.91 8.05 4.62
N HIS A 85 -12.92 8.84 4.21
CA HIS A 85 -12.98 10.30 4.23
C HIS A 85 -14.15 10.84 3.40
N ASN A 86 -14.37 10.31 2.19
CA ASN A 86 -15.49 10.67 1.32
C ASN A 86 -16.86 10.27 1.91
N HIS A 87 -16.87 9.33 2.86
CA HIS A 87 -18.05 8.89 3.59
C HIS A 87 -18.13 9.49 5.01
N ASN A 88 -17.60 10.70 5.17
CA ASN A 88 -17.66 11.53 6.38
C ASN A 88 -16.90 10.98 7.59
N ALA A 89 -15.90 10.14 7.42
CA ALA A 89 -14.98 9.81 8.51
C ALA A 89 -14.19 11.06 8.93
N SER A 90 -14.10 11.30 10.23
CA SER A 90 -13.26 12.36 10.78
C SER A 90 -11.77 11.98 10.71
N ASP A 91 -10.90 12.98 10.84
CA ASP A 91 -9.45 12.72 10.92
C ASP A 91 -9.10 11.82 12.12
N GLU A 92 -9.81 11.97 13.25
CA GLU A 92 -9.64 11.12 14.42
C GLU A 92 -10.02 9.66 14.13
N ASP A 93 -11.11 9.44 13.40
CA ASP A 93 -11.53 8.11 12.96
C ASP A 93 -10.48 7.45 12.06
N LEU A 94 -9.92 8.21 11.11
CA LEU A 94 -8.87 7.74 10.22
C LEU A 94 -7.57 7.43 10.97
N MET A 95 -7.24 8.20 12.01
CA MET A 95 -6.08 7.94 12.85
C MET A 95 -6.20 6.66 13.68
N ASN A 96 -7.42 6.19 13.95
CA ASN A 96 -7.69 4.95 14.66
C ASN A 96 -7.75 3.73 13.73
N PHE A 97 -7.89 3.93 12.43
CA PHE A 97 -7.81 2.88 11.42
C PHE A 97 -6.35 2.57 11.09
N ARG A 98 -5.94 1.31 11.22
CA ARG A 98 -4.55 0.90 11.06
C ARG A 98 -4.38 -0.07 9.89
N CYS A 99 -3.44 0.26 9.01
CA CYS A 99 -3.08 -0.57 7.87
C CYS A 99 -1.81 -1.40 8.17
N TYR A 100 -1.79 -2.64 7.71
CA TYR A 100 -0.67 -3.56 7.85
C TYR A 100 -0.37 -4.17 6.49
N GLY A 101 0.82 -3.94 5.98
CA GLY A 101 1.23 -4.44 4.68
C GLY A 101 2.44 -5.36 4.76
N VAL A 102 2.46 -6.37 3.90
CA VAL A 102 3.66 -7.18 3.66
C VAL A 102 4.09 -6.96 2.22
N GLU A 103 5.37 -6.62 2.05
CA GLU A 103 5.98 -6.44 0.73
C GLU A 103 7.35 -7.11 0.70
N LYS A 104 7.60 -7.88 -0.36
CA LYS A 104 8.83 -8.66 -0.51
C LYS A 104 10.01 -7.83 -1.00
N ASP A 105 9.75 -6.91 -1.93
CA ASP A 105 10.79 -6.06 -2.53
C ASP A 105 11.14 -4.90 -1.59
N PRO A 106 12.43 -4.72 -1.22
CA PRO A 106 12.83 -3.70 -0.26
C PRO A 106 12.64 -2.27 -0.78
N ASP A 107 12.69 -2.02 -2.07
CA ASP A 107 12.50 -0.69 -2.63
C ASP A 107 11.01 -0.36 -2.71
N THR A 108 10.19 -1.30 -3.13
CA THR A 108 8.73 -1.19 -3.11
C THR A 108 8.19 -1.02 -1.69
N ASN A 109 8.79 -1.70 -0.70
CA ASN A 109 8.48 -1.50 0.73
C ASN A 109 8.71 -0.05 1.19
N LYS A 110 9.84 0.56 0.79
CA LYS A 110 10.12 1.98 1.07
C LYS A 110 9.10 2.91 0.41
N ILE A 111 8.74 2.61 -0.84
CA ILE A 111 7.72 3.34 -1.60
C ILE A 111 6.37 3.27 -0.87
N ALA A 112 5.96 2.09 -0.42
CA ALA A 112 4.73 1.91 0.36
C ALA A 112 4.72 2.76 1.63
N LYS A 113 5.80 2.73 2.41
CA LYS A 113 5.94 3.56 3.62
C LYS A 113 5.83 5.05 3.32
N MET A 114 6.47 5.51 2.25
CA MET A 114 6.36 6.91 1.79
C MET A 114 4.93 7.24 1.37
N ASN A 115 4.27 6.34 0.65
CA ASN A 115 2.90 6.54 0.18
C ASN A 115 1.92 6.69 1.34
N LEU A 116 2.01 5.83 2.36
CA LEU A 116 1.20 5.95 3.56
C LEU A 116 1.44 7.29 4.26
N LEU A 117 2.71 7.67 4.44
CA LEU A 117 3.09 8.92 5.10
C LEU A 117 2.53 10.15 4.36
N LEU A 118 2.70 10.22 3.04
CA LEU A 118 2.25 11.34 2.21
C LEU A 118 0.72 11.48 2.16
N ASN A 119 -0.01 10.39 2.33
CA ASN A 119 -1.47 10.40 2.36
C ASN A 119 -2.03 10.38 3.79
N ASN A 120 -1.19 10.62 4.82
CA ASN A 120 -1.59 10.61 6.24
C ASN A 120 -2.31 9.31 6.66
N VAL A 121 -1.92 8.18 6.09
CA VAL A 121 -2.46 6.87 6.41
C VAL A 121 -1.60 6.21 7.48
N ARG A 122 -2.20 5.84 8.59
CA ARG A 122 -1.50 5.18 9.68
C ARG A 122 -1.33 3.70 9.39
N GLY A 123 -0.09 3.24 9.33
CA GLY A 123 0.16 1.82 9.04
C GLY A 123 1.60 1.40 9.24
N GLU A 124 1.79 0.10 9.11
CA GLU A 124 3.09 -0.57 9.19
C GLU A 124 3.27 -1.43 7.96
N ILE A 125 4.43 -1.31 7.30
CA ILE A 125 4.79 -2.15 6.16
C ILE A 125 6.03 -2.95 6.54
N THR A 126 5.90 -4.27 6.52
CA THR A 126 6.98 -5.20 6.83
C THR A 126 7.57 -5.78 5.54
N GLU A 127 8.90 -5.80 5.45
CA GLU A 127 9.61 -6.47 4.37
C GLU A 127 9.64 -7.97 4.66
N ALA A 128 8.84 -8.74 3.93
CA ALA A 128 8.77 -10.19 4.04
C ALA A 128 8.14 -10.82 2.80
N ASN A 129 8.38 -12.11 2.63
CA ASN A 129 7.64 -12.92 1.66
C ASN A 129 6.48 -13.63 2.37
N SER A 130 5.26 -13.19 2.12
CA SER A 130 4.04 -13.69 2.77
C SER A 130 3.74 -15.16 2.50
N PHE A 131 4.33 -15.78 1.46
CA PHE A 131 4.27 -17.25 1.30
C PHE A 131 4.97 -17.99 2.44
N TYR A 132 6.04 -17.40 3.02
CA TYR A 132 6.90 -18.09 3.97
C TYR A 132 6.91 -17.48 5.37
N SER A 133 6.29 -16.32 5.53
CA SER A 133 6.29 -15.57 6.77
C SER A 133 4.95 -14.91 7.02
N ASP A 134 4.51 -14.94 8.27
CA ASP A 134 3.38 -14.17 8.78
C ASP A 134 3.86 -13.22 9.88
N PRO A 135 4.38 -12.03 9.50
CA PRO A 135 4.99 -11.11 10.46
C PRO A 135 4.00 -10.52 11.46
N TYR A 136 2.70 -10.68 11.20
CA TYR A 136 1.66 -10.09 12.04
C TYR A 136 0.83 -11.13 12.81
N ASP A 137 1.12 -12.43 12.66
CA ASP A 137 0.29 -13.49 13.23
C ASP A 137 -1.19 -13.25 12.88
N ALA A 138 -1.45 -13.22 11.56
CA ALA A 138 -2.63 -12.58 10.98
C ALA A 138 -3.94 -13.36 11.14
N ALA A 139 -3.86 -14.66 11.48
CA ALA A 139 -5.05 -15.52 11.54
C ALA A 139 -6.11 -14.99 12.50
N GLY A 140 -7.28 -14.61 11.98
CA GLY A 140 -8.43 -14.12 12.75
C GLY A 140 -8.23 -12.75 13.42
N ARG A 141 -7.20 -11.99 13.03
CA ARG A 141 -6.78 -10.77 13.72
C ARG A 141 -7.24 -9.48 13.06
N PHE A 142 -7.51 -9.52 11.76
CA PHE A 142 -7.84 -8.34 10.98
C PHE A 142 -9.32 -8.22 10.69
N ASP A 143 -9.84 -6.99 10.73
CA ASP A 143 -11.24 -6.70 10.37
C ASP A 143 -11.44 -6.75 8.86
N TYR A 144 -10.42 -6.32 8.09
CA TYR A 144 -10.44 -6.28 6.64
C TYR A 144 -9.16 -6.89 6.08
N VAL A 145 -9.32 -7.68 5.04
CA VAL A 145 -8.19 -8.23 4.27
C VAL A 145 -8.49 -8.02 2.78
N MET A 146 -7.55 -7.41 2.07
CA MET A 146 -7.66 -7.21 0.63
C MET A 146 -6.27 -7.34 0.02
N ALA A 147 -6.15 -8.06 -1.09
CA ALA A 147 -4.90 -8.27 -1.77
C ALA A 147 -5.08 -8.41 -3.27
N ASN A 148 -4.08 -7.96 -4.02
CA ASN A 148 -3.85 -8.38 -5.39
C ASN A 148 -2.48 -9.08 -5.45
N PRO A 149 -2.41 -10.38 -5.11
CA PRO A 149 -1.14 -11.09 -5.09
C PRO A 149 -0.56 -11.25 -6.50
N PRO A 150 0.76 -11.39 -6.62
CA PRO A 150 1.39 -11.60 -7.92
C PRO A 150 0.89 -12.88 -8.58
N PHE A 151 0.68 -12.81 -9.91
CA PHE A 151 0.25 -13.95 -10.72
C PHE A 151 1.47 -14.75 -11.18
N ASN A 152 1.28 -16.06 -11.38
CA ASN A 152 2.28 -16.96 -11.93
C ASN A 152 3.62 -16.89 -11.18
N VAL A 153 3.56 -16.92 -9.85
CA VAL A 153 4.77 -16.99 -9.04
C VAL A 153 5.40 -18.37 -9.22
N ASP A 154 6.48 -18.41 -10.00
CA ASP A 154 7.29 -19.60 -10.12
C ASP A 154 8.05 -19.88 -8.82
N GLU A 155 8.31 -21.18 -8.54
CA GLU A 155 9.19 -21.62 -7.46
C GLU A 155 8.68 -21.39 -6.03
N VAL A 156 7.36 -21.39 -5.78
CA VAL A 156 6.88 -21.55 -4.41
C VAL A 156 7.30 -22.94 -3.89
N ASN A 157 8.14 -22.97 -2.88
CA ASN A 157 8.60 -24.22 -2.29
C ASN A 157 7.46 -24.85 -1.49
N TYR A 158 6.78 -25.83 -2.10
CA TYR A 158 5.65 -26.52 -1.52
C TYR A 158 5.98 -27.16 -0.15
N GLU A 159 7.17 -27.74 0.01
CA GLU A 159 7.59 -28.36 1.27
C GLU A 159 7.66 -27.37 2.45
N ARG A 160 7.84 -26.08 2.17
CA ARG A 160 7.86 -25.03 3.20
C ARG A 160 6.47 -24.52 3.58
N VAL A 161 5.47 -24.75 2.75
CA VAL A 161 4.12 -24.16 2.94
C VAL A 161 3.04 -25.23 3.17
N LYS A 162 3.32 -26.52 2.90
CA LYS A 162 2.33 -27.59 2.97
C LYS A 162 1.68 -27.81 4.36
N ASP A 163 2.40 -27.46 5.42
CA ASP A 163 1.92 -27.61 6.80
C ASP A 163 1.44 -26.27 7.40
N ASP A 164 1.45 -25.21 6.60
CA ASP A 164 1.01 -23.87 7.03
C ASP A 164 -0.52 -23.79 6.92
N THR A 165 -1.18 -23.51 8.04
CA THR A 165 -2.65 -23.45 8.13
C THR A 165 -3.29 -22.37 7.28
N ARG A 166 -2.52 -21.41 6.76
CA ARG A 166 -3.00 -20.37 5.84
C ARG A 166 -3.30 -20.92 4.44
N PHE A 167 -2.76 -22.11 4.08
CA PHE A 167 -2.89 -22.72 2.76
C PHE A 167 -3.65 -24.06 2.78
N ASN A 168 -4.20 -24.47 3.93
CA ASN A 168 -4.97 -25.70 4.11
C ASN A 168 -6.48 -25.41 4.17
#